data_4eadfe5ccf90179d7783d854746122e2
#
_entry.id   4eadfe5ccf90179d7783d854746122e2
#
_cell.length_a   1.000
_cell.length_b   1.000
_cell.length_c   1.000
_cell.angle_alpha   90.00
_cell.angle_beta   90.00
_cell.angle_gamma   90.00
#
_symmetry.space_group_name_H-M   'P 1'
#
loop_
_entity.id
_entity.type
_entity.pdbx_description
1 polymer ?
#
loop_
_entity_poly.entity_id
_entity_poly.type
_entity_poly.pdbx_seq_one_letter_code
_entity_poly.pdbx_strand_id
1 'polypeptide(L)'
;MSIRQAIRSQFEAGWENATPVCYDNEVFDPKAHDEWVRFSVIQTDGRQDTLGPHRFRREGIALVQVFVLCGTGMVRIDELTNKARNIFEGENFTLANDSSGLYLNVKIRDLGVQGKWFVSNVEANYRQWETV
;
A
#
# COMPACT_ATOMS: atom_id res chain seq x y z
N MET A 1 -8.34 -9.28 13.34
CA MET A 1 -7.38 -8.61 12.45
C MET A 1 -8.07 -7.46 11.74
N SER A 2 -7.48 -6.29 11.76
CA SER A 2 -8.03 -5.13 11.07
C SER A 2 -7.68 -5.18 9.57
N ILE A 3 -8.39 -4.36 8.79
CA ILE A 3 -8.07 -4.18 7.35
C ILE A 3 -6.61 -3.76 7.20
N ARG A 4 -6.16 -2.80 7.99
CA ARG A 4 -4.79 -2.30 7.94
C ARG A 4 -3.76 -3.40 8.20
N GLN A 5 -4.00 -4.25 9.19
CA GLN A 5 -3.10 -5.37 9.51
C GLN A 5 -3.07 -6.40 8.39
N ALA A 6 -4.24 -6.72 7.80
CA ALA A 6 -4.31 -7.68 6.71
C ALA A 6 -3.53 -7.21 5.49
N ILE A 7 -3.70 -5.94 5.11
CA ILE A 7 -3.00 -5.36 3.96
C ILE A 7 -1.50 -5.24 4.25
N ARG A 8 -1.12 -4.83 5.46
CA ARG A 8 0.29 -4.78 5.87
C ARG A 8 0.95 -6.14 5.80
N SER A 9 0.29 -7.18 6.29
CA SER A 9 0.83 -8.55 6.24
C SER A 9 1.05 -9.02 4.80
N GLN A 10 0.10 -8.70 3.92
CA GLN A 10 0.24 -9.02 2.49
C GLN A 10 1.41 -8.28 1.86
N PHE A 11 1.57 -7.01 2.19
CA PHE A 11 2.70 -6.21 1.71
C PHE A 11 4.03 -6.78 2.19
N GLU A 12 4.16 -7.07 3.48
CA GLU A 12 5.39 -7.62 4.06
C GLU A 12 5.79 -8.93 3.39
N ALA A 13 4.83 -9.83 3.19
CA ALA A 13 5.09 -11.10 2.54
C ALA A 13 5.57 -10.95 1.09
N GLY A 14 4.96 -10.03 0.35
CA GLY A 14 5.32 -9.79 -1.05
C GLY A 14 6.56 -8.94 -1.23
N TRP A 15 6.86 -8.06 -0.29
CA TRP A 15 8.01 -7.16 -0.39
C TRP A 15 9.34 -7.88 -0.15
N GLU A 16 9.33 -8.90 0.70
CA GLU A 16 10.49 -9.78 0.96
C GLU A 16 11.73 -9.03 1.41
N ASN A 17 11.54 -7.97 2.20
CA ASN A 17 12.64 -7.12 2.69
C ASN A 17 13.51 -6.52 1.58
N ALA A 18 12.92 -6.21 0.42
CA ALA A 18 13.65 -5.62 -0.70
C ALA A 18 14.30 -4.29 -0.34
N THR A 19 13.66 -3.50 0.52
CA THR A 19 14.19 -2.27 1.10
C THR A 19 13.76 -2.15 2.56
N PRO A 20 14.40 -1.25 3.34
CA PRO A 20 13.81 -0.80 4.61
C PRO A 20 12.43 -0.17 4.38
N VAL A 21 11.54 -0.35 5.34
CA VAL A 21 10.16 0.13 5.25
C VAL A 21 9.84 1.03 6.44
N CYS A 22 9.30 2.20 6.13
CA CYS A 22 8.76 3.12 7.12
C CYS A 22 7.24 2.88 7.21
N TYR A 23 6.78 2.40 8.35
CA TYR A 23 5.36 2.22 8.60
C TYR A 23 4.80 3.43 9.35
N ASP A 24 3.50 3.67 9.18
CA ASP A 24 2.83 4.77 9.86
C ASP A 24 2.96 4.65 11.38
N ASN A 25 3.20 5.77 12.03
CA ASN A 25 3.31 5.88 13.48
C ASN A 25 4.43 5.00 14.08
N GLU A 26 5.50 4.77 13.31
CA GLU A 26 6.69 4.06 13.77
C GLU A 26 7.93 4.90 13.49
N VAL A 27 8.93 4.74 14.34
CA VAL A 27 10.19 5.51 14.22
C VAL A 27 11.01 4.97 13.04
N PHE A 28 11.49 5.87 12.19
CA PHE A 28 12.31 5.51 11.04
C PHE A 28 13.27 6.66 10.69
N ASP A 29 14.54 6.33 10.45
CA ASP A 29 15.54 7.30 10.02
C ASP A 29 15.88 7.10 8.54
N PRO A 30 15.33 7.93 7.64
CA PRO A 30 15.61 7.80 6.21
C PRO A 30 17.05 8.12 5.83
N LYS A 31 17.77 8.89 6.65
CA LYS A 31 19.16 9.30 6.35
C LYS A 31 20.13 8.13 6.38
N ALA A 32 19.77 7.04 7.05
CA ALA A 32 20.62 5.86 7.17
C ALA A 32 20.58 4.96 5.94
N HIS A 33 19.74 5.27 4.94
CA HIS A 33 19.47 4.39 3.81
C HIS A 33 19.61 5.11 2.47
N ASP A 34 19.98 4.37 1.42
CA ASP A 34 20.07 4.87 0.04
C ASP A 34 18.75 4.70 -0.70
N GLU A 35 17.93 3.77 -0.26
CA GLU A 35 16.58 3.55 -0.77
C GLU A 35 15.70 3.03 0.36
N TRP A 36 14.44 3.41 0.32
CA TRP A 36 13.46 2.98 1.32
C TRP A 36 12.05 3.23 0.80
N VAL A 37 11.06 2.63 1.45
CA VAL A 37 9.66 2.87 1.11
C VAL A 37 8.89 3.26 2.36
N ARG A 38 7.84 4.05 2.16
CA ARG A 38 6.84 4.30 3.20
C ARG A 38 5.59 3.54 2.82
N PHE A 39 5.08 2.75 3.73
CA PHE A 39 3.84 2.01 3.55
C PHE A 39 2.75 2.58 4.44
N SER A 40 1.60 2.93 3.84
CA SER A 40 0.47 3.51 4.54
C SER A 40 -0.83 2.88 4.06
N VAL A 41 -1.78 2.70 4.97
CA VAL A 41 -3.15 2.32 4.61
C VAL A 41 -4.04 3.46 5.03
N ILE A 42 -4.71 4.08 4.05
CA ILE A 42 -5.55 5.26 4.25
C ILE A 42 -6.99 4.84 4.06
N GLN A 43 -7.80 4.97 5.09
CA GLN A 43 -9.22 4.70 5.00
C GLN A 43 -9.92 5.97 4.52
N THR A 44 -10.67 5.87 3.42
CA THR A 44 -11.29 7.02 2.78
C THR A 44 -12.80 7.07 2.94
N ASP A 45 -13.47 5.91 3.03
CA ASP A 45 -14.92 5.88 3.06
C ASP A 45 -15.41 4.63 3.78
N GLY A 46 -16.62 4.73 4.33
CA GLY A 46 -17.35 3.61 4.90
C GLY A 46 -18.83 3.92 4.84
N ARG A 47 -19.61 3.08 4.19
CA ARG A 47 -21.05 3.28 4.05
C ARG A 47 -21.80 1.98 4.11
N GLN A 48 -23.07 2.05 4.49
CA GLN A 48 -23.97 0.92 4.48
C GLN A 48 -24.47 0.72 3.04
N ASP A 49 -24.24 -0.49 2.49
CA ASP A 49 -24.59 -0.81 1.11
C ASP A 49 -26.05 -1.28 0.97
N THR A 50 -26.62 -1.83 2.04
CA THR A 50 -27.95 -2.46 1.97
C THR A 50 -28.87 -1.97 3.08
N LEU A 51 -30.18 -1.99 2.79
CA LEU A 51 -31.23 -1.91 3.80
C LEU A 51 -31.49 -3.34 4.30
N GLY A 52 -31.86 -3.52 5.55
CA GLY A 52 -32.10 -4.84 6.12
C GLY A 52 -30.82 -5.41 6.73
N PRO A 53 -30.33 -6.62 6.34
CA PRO A 53 -29.06 -7.09 6.88
C PRO A 53 -27.97 -6.07 6.63
N HIS A 54 -27.32 -5.61 7.69
CA HIS A 54 -26.37 -4.51 7.59
C HIS A 54 -25.09 -4.99 6.90
N ARG A 55 -24.89 -4.54 5.68
CA ARG A 55 -23.68 -4.77 4.93
C ARG A 55 -22.99 -3.42 4.71
N PHE A 56 -21.78 -3.31 5.21
CA PHE A 56 -20.99 -2.09 5.10
C PHE A 56 -19.89 -2.25 4.07
N ARG A 57 -19.67 -1.20 3.31
CA ARG A 57 -18.58 -1.11 2.36
C ARG A 57 -17.51 -0.19 2.92
N ARG A 58 -16.29 -0.70 3.02
CA ARG A 58 -15.12 0.05 3.47
C ARG A 58 -14.19 0.26 2.29
N GLU A 59 -13.76 1.46 2.09
CA GLU A 59 -12.87 1.80 0.99
C GLU A 59 -11.64 2.56 1.50
N GLY A 60 -10.55 2.47 0.73
CA GLY A 60 -9.34 3.20 1.05
C GLY A 60 -8.26 2.95 0.03
N ILE A 61 -7.04 3.31 0.42
CA ILE A 61 -5.87 3.22 -0.44
C ILE A 61 -4.74 2.57 0.35
N ALA A 62 -4.14 1.52 -0.23
CA ALA A 62 -2.85 1.02 0.22
C ALA A 62 -1.79 1.78 -0.59
N LEU A 63 -0.96 2.54 0.09
CA LEU A 63 0.00 3.43 -0.54
C LEU A 63 1.42 2.99 -0.24
N VAL A 64 2.20 2.76 -1.30
CA VAL A 64 3.64 2.50 -1.20
C VAL A 64 4.37 3.67 -1.85
N GLN A 65 5.04 4.47 -1.05
CA GLN A 65 5.88 5.56 -1.56
C GLN A 65 7.32 5.07 -1.63
N VAL A 66 7.90 5.06 -2.81
CA VAL A 66 9.24 4.56 -3.05
C VAL A 66 10.22 5.72 -3.16
N PHE A 67 11.28 5.69 -2.35
CA PHE A 67 12.31 6.72 -2.29
C PHE A 67 13.64 6.11 -2.70
N VAL A 68 14.26 6.67 -3.74
CA VAL A 68 15.58 6.27 -4.24
C VAL A 68 16.44 7.53 -4.40
N LEU A 69 17.73 7.44 -4.09
CA LEU A 69 18.62 8.60 -4.21
C LEU A 69 18.60 9.18 -5.63
N CYS A 70 18.56 10.51 -5.73
CA CYS A 70 18.66 11.19 -7.00
C CYS A 70 19.98 10.86 -7.71
N GLY A 71 19.95 10.79 -9.03
CA GLY A 71 21.12 10.56 -9.85
C GLY A 71 21.47 9.10 -10.09
N THR A 72 20.66 8.17 -9.57
CA THR A 72 20.92 6.72 -9.77
C THR A 72 20.19 6.13 -10.98
N GLY A 73 19.48 6.96 -11.74
CA GLY A 73 18.69 6.53 -12.90
C GLY A 73 17.34 5.94 -12.52
N MET A 74 16.63 5.40 -13.51
CA MET A 74 15.26 4.96 -13.35
C MET A 74 15.09 3.45 -13.13
N VAL A 75 16.15 2.66 -13.35
CA VAL A 75 16.03 1.19 -13.32
C VAL A 75 15.57 0.71 -11.96
N ARG A 76 16.20 1.20 -10.89
CA ARG A 76 15.86 0.74 -9.54
C ARG A 76 14.48 1.17 -9.11
N ILE A 77 14.08 2.40 -9.43
CA ILE A 77 12.74 2.88 -9.07
C ILE A 77 11.67 2.07 -9.80
N ASP A 78 11.91 1.72 -11.06
CA ASP A 78 10.98 0.88 -11.82
C ASP A 78 10.88 -0.52 -11.25
N GLU A 79 11.99 -1.13 -10.85
CA GLU A 79 11.98 -2.45 -10.21
C GLU A 79 11.15 -2.43 -8.93
N LEU A 80 11.35 -1.44 -8.07
CA LEU A 80 10.66 -1.35 -6.80
C LEU A 80 9.18 -1.05 -6.97
N THR A 81 8.82 -0.14 -7.86
CA THR A 81 7.42 0.20 -8.10
C THR A 81 6.67 -0.97 -8.75
N ASN A 82 7.31 -1.69 -9.67
CA ASN A 82 6.71 -2.88 -10.27
C ASN A 82 6.53 -4.00 -9.25
N LYS A 83 7.49 -4.18 -8.34
CA LYS A 83 7.36 -5.15 -7.25
C LYS A 83 6.17 -4.82 -6.36
N ALA A 84 6.01 -3.56 -5.97
CA ALA A 84 4.88 -3.12 -5.17
C ALA A 84 3.55 -3.32 -5.91
N ARG A 85 3.50 -2.95 -7.18
CA ARG A 85 2.30 -3.14 -8.00
C ARG A 85 1.89 -4.62 -8.05
N ASN A 86 2.84 -5.51 -8.24
CA ASN A 86 2.57 -6.94 -8.36
C ASN A 86 2.06 -7.56 -7.06
N ILE A 87 2.31 -6.94 -5.92
CA ILE A 87 1.76 -7.40 -4.63
C ILE A 87 0.24 -7.24 -4.61
N PHE A 88 -0.28 -6.17 -5.19
CA PHE A 88 -1.69 -5.80 -5.06
C PHE A 88 -2.52 -6.02 -6.32
N GLU A 89 -1.92 -5.87 -7.50
CA GLU A 89 -2.67 -5.91 -8.76
C GLU A 89 -3.26 -7.29 -9.02
N GLY A 90 -4.60 -7.32 -9.17
CA GLY A 90 -5.32 -8.55 -9.39
C GLY A 90 -5.51 -9.43 -8.17
N GLU A 91 -5.08 -8.97 -7.01
CA GLU A 91 -5.12 -9.73 -5.77
C GLU A 91 -6.31 -9.35 -4.90
N ASN A 92 -6.56 -10.15 -3.88
CA ASN A 92 -7.56 -9.87 -2.85
C ASN A 92 -6.96 -10.18 -1.48
N PHE A 93 -7.69 -9.79 -0.43
CA PHE A 93 -7.28 -10.07 0.94
C PHE A 93 -8.47 -10.58 1.74
N THR A 94 -8.19 -11.37 2.78
CA THR A 94 -9.21 -11.95 3.65
C THR A 94 -8.91 -11.59 5.09
N LEU A 95 -9.95 -11.16 5.79
CA LEU A 95 -9.89 -10.89 7.22
C LEU A 95 -10.20 -12.15 8.02
N ALA A 96 -9.87 -12.14 9.33
CA ALA A 96 -10.03 -13.29 10.19
C ALA A 96 -11.49 -13.77 10.35
N ASN A 97 -12.46 -12.88 10.08
CA ASN A 97 -13.91 -13.19 10.16
C ASN A 97 -14.50 -13.61 8.80
N ASP A 98 -13.67 -14.08 7.89
CA ASP A 98 -14.02 -14.45 6.52
C ASP A 98 -14.56 -13.32 5.64
N SER A 99 -14.53 -12.09 6.10
CA SER A 99 -14.78 -10.92 5.25
C SER A 99 -13.67 -10.80 4.24
N SER A 100 -14.02 -10.54 2.98
CA SER A 100 -13.05 -10.41 1.92
C SER A 100 -12.99 -9.00 1.38
N GLY A 101 -11.82 -8.63 0.87
CA GLY A 101 -11.62 -7.38 0.19
C GLY A 101 -10.82 -7.59 -1.08
N LEU A 102 -10.86 -6.61 -1.97
CA LEU A 102 -10.13 -6.67 -3.22
C LEU A 102 -9.52 -5.32 -3.55
N TYR A 103 -8.51 -5.34 -4.41
CA TYR A 103 -7.89 -4.14 -4.94
C TYR A 103 -8.50 -3.84 -6.29
N LEU A 104 -9.13 -2.68 -6.42
CA LEU A 104 -9.89 -2.29 -7.61
C LEU A 104 -8.98 -1.78 -8.72
N ASN A 105 -7.93 -1.07 -8.33
CA ASN A 105 -7.11 -0.33 -9.25
C ASN A 105 -5.75 -0.08 -8.62
N VAL A 106 -4.69 -0.40 -9.34
CA VAL A 106 -3.32 -0.14 -8.88
C VAL A 106 -2.64 0.74 -9.92
N LYS A 107 -2.14 1.89 -9.48
CA LYS A 107 -1.46 2.82 -10.38
C LYS A 107 -0.16 3.31 -9.79
N ILE A 108 0.77 3.61 -10.68
CA ILE A 108 2.08 4.16 -10.35
C ILE A 108 2.07 5.63 -10.76
N ARG A 109 2.47 6.49 -9.84
CA ARG A 109 2.56 7.92 -10.09
C ARG A 109 3.95 8.42 -9.68
N ASP A 110 4.72 8.89 -10.65
CA ASP A 110 6.02 9.49 -10.37
C ASP A 110 5.81 10.90 -9.85
N LEU A 111 6.37 11.19 -8.68
CA LEU A 111 6.32 12.53 -8.09
C LEU A 111 7.55 13.36 -8.39
N GLY A 112 8.63 12.75 -8.87
CA GLY A 112 9.86 13.43 -9.19
C GLY A 112 10.77 13.65 -7.99
N VAL A 113 11.64 14.66 -8.09
CA VAL A 113 12.67 14.93 -7.09
C VAL A 113 12.08 15.66 -5.90
N GLN A 114 12.33 15.13 -4.69
CA GLN A 114 11.99 15.75 -3.42
C GLN A 114 13.22 15.70 -2.52
N GLY A 115 13.89 16.84 -2.36
CA GLY A 115 15.16 16.90 -1.65
C GLY A 115 16.21 16.07 -2.36
N LYS A 116 16.81 15.12 -1.67
CA LYS A 116 17.82 14.21 -2.25
C LYS A 116 17.21 12.93 -2.83
N TRP A 117 15.88 12.80 -2.82
CA TRP A 117 15.18 11.58 -3.24
C TRP A 117 14.44 11.79 -4.55
N PHE A 118 14.42 10.75 -5.39
CA PHE A 118 13.42 10.62 -6.44
C PHE A 118 12.28 9.76 -5.87
N VAL A 119 11.04 10.24 -5.99
CA VAL A 119 9.89 9.63 -5.34
C VAL A 119 8.87 9.15 -6.37
N SER A 120 8.38 7.94 -6.18
CA SER A 120 7.28 7.39 -6.96
C SER A 120 6.29 6.69 -6.02
N ASN A 121 5.01 6.89 -6.27
CA ASN A 121 3.95 6.28 -5.47
C ASN A 121 3.31 5.12 -6.22
N VAL A 122 3.01 4.06 -5.49
CA VAL A 122 2.14 2.98 -5.96
C VAL A 122 0.88 3.03 -5.10
N GLU A 123 -0.24 3.30 -5.73
CA GLU A 123 -1.53 3.47 -5.07
C GLU A 123 -2.46 2.32 -5.43
N ALA A 124 -2.86 1.53 -4.45
CA ALA A 124 -3.80 0.43 -4.64
C ALA A 124 -5.11 0.77 -3.93
N ASN A 125 -6.15 1.07 -4.71
CA ASN A 125 -7.47 1.32 -4.16
C ASN A 125 -8.07 0.00 -3.73
N TYR A 126 -8.56 -0.09 -2.49
CA TYR A 126 -9.19 -1.30 -1.99
C TYR A 126 -10.65 -1.08 -1.64
N ARG A 127 -11.41 -2.16 -1.67
CA ARG A 127 -12.80 -2.21 -1.21
C ARG A 127 -13.01 -3.49 -0.43
N GLN A 128 -13.68 -3.38 0.71
CA GLN A 128 -13.98 -4.51 1.57
C GLN A 128 -15.43 -4.42 2.02
N TRP A 129 -16.12 -5.56 2.03
CA TRP A 129 -17.48 -5.66 2.52
C TRP A 129 -17.51 -6.39 3.84
N GLU A 130 -18.31 -5.89 4.76
CA GLU A 130 -18.46 -6.42 6.08
C GLU A 130 -19.95 -6.52 6.41
N THR A 131 -20.37 -7.70 6.85
CA THR A 131 -21.76 -7.94 7.27
C THR A 131 -21.80 -7.98 8.80
N VAL A 132 -22.71 -7.20 9.37
CA VAL A 132 -22.90 -7.10 10.82
C VAL A 132 -24.30 -7.57 11.20
#